data_43b906ef244a234f098b3a5a5389b2d3
#
_entry.id   43b906ef244a234f098b3a5a5389b2d3
#
_cell.length_a   1.000
_cell.length_b   1.000
_cell.length_c   1.000
_cell.angle_alpha   90.00
_cell.angle_beta   90.00
_cell.angle_gamma   90.00
#
_symmetry.space_group_name_H-M   'P 1'
#
loop_
_entity.id
_entity.type
_entity.pdbx_description
1 polymer ?
#
loop_
_entity_poly.entity_id
_entity_poly.type
_entity_poly.pdbx_seq_one_letter_code
_entity_poly.pdbx_strand_id
1 'polypeptide(L)'
;IIKTSLGDITVRLYDETPLHRDNFVKLAREGYYDGTLFHRVIKDFMIQGGDPDSKGAPAGKQLGIGGPDYTIEAEIKPTLFHKRGALAAARQGEEVNPERRSSGSQFYIVWGQVYNHGQIMQFAKQMEMQQMQQAFNALAMQHHEEIMQLRRDRNRAGLQELQDKLANEAQQQVKANGTGMTAEQQEIY
;
A
#
# COMPACT_ATOMS: atom_id res chain seq x y z
N ILE A 1 -8.82 -21.97 5.88
CA ILE A 1 -10.00 -21.48 6.63
C ILE A 1 -9.51 -20.89 7.95
N ILE A 2 -9.92 -19.65 8.23
CA ILE A 2 -9.72 -18.98 9.52
C ILE A 2 -10.98 -19.18 10.33
N LYS A 3 -10.90 -20.00 11.38
CA LYS A 3 -12.04 -20.26 12.27
C LYS A 3 -12.12 -19.17 13.33
N THR A 4 -13.27 -18.53 13.44
CA THR A 4 -13.49 -17.47 14.44
C THR A 4 -14.71 -17.79 15.33
N SER A 5 -14.84 -17.09 16.44
CA SER A 5 -16.03 -17.21 17.32
C SER A 5 -17.33 -16.76 16.66
N LEU A 6 -17.26 -16.04 15.54
CA LEU A 6 -18.41 -15.52 14.79
C LEU A 6 -18.65 -16.27 13.46
N GLY A 7 -17.84 -17.28 13.14
CA GLY A 7 -17.95 -18.05 11.91
C GLY A 7 -16.61 -18.21 11.19
N ASP A 8 -16.64 -18.95 10.11
CA ASP A 8 -15.46 -19.32 9.34
C ASP A 8 -15.24 -18.34 8.17
N ILE A 9 -13.97 -17.95 7.95
CA ILE A 9 -13.55 -17.12 6.83
C ILE A 9 -12.69 -17.99 5.91
N THR A 10 -13.16 -18.24 4.70
CA THR A 10 -12.38 -18.97 3.68
C THR A 10 -11.54 -17.98 2.88
N VAL A 11 -10.24 -18.21 2.83
CA VAL A 11 -9.30 -17.39 2.07
C VAL A 11 -8.52 -18.26 1.06
N ARG A 12 -8.15 -17.67 -0.05
CA ARG A 12 -7.21 -18.22 -1.02
C ARG A 12 -5.93 -17.39 -0.99
N LEU A 13 -4.78 -18.05 -0.87
CA LEU A 13 -3.48 -17.41 -0.97
C LEU A 13 -3.01 -17.44 -2.42
N TYR A 14 -2.31 -16.38 -2.84
CA TYR A 14 -1.81 -16.25 -4.20
C TYR A 14 -0.43 -16.88 -4.36
N ASP A 15 -0.18 -17.48 -5.51
CA ASP A 15 1.12 -18.06 -5.87
C ASP A 15 2.15 -17.00 -6.26
N GLU A 16 1.67 -15.82 -6.67
CA GLU A 16 2.49 -14.67 -7.05
C GLU A 16 3.20 -13.97 -5.87
N THR A 17 2.82 -14.32 -4.63
CA THR A 17 3.44 -13.83 -3.39
C THR A 17 3.93 -14.99 -2.53
N PRO A 18 4.92 -15.77 -3.01
CA PRO A 18 5.32 -17.03 -2.36
C PRO A 18 5.90 -16.85 -0.95
N LEU A 19 6.64 -15.78 -0.68
CA LEU A 19 7.20 -15.53 0.65
C LEU A 19 6.10 -15.32 1.69
N HIS A 20 5.11 -14.50 1.37
CA HIS A 20 3.96 -14.25 2.26
C HIS A 20 3.08 -15.48 2.38
N ARG A 21 2.78 -16.17 1.26
CA ARG A 21 1.97 -17.39 1.26
C ARG A 21 2.60 -18.48 2.14
N ASP A 22 3.87 -18.79 1.92
CA ASP A 22 4.54 -19.90 2.59
C ASP A 22 4.74 -19.61 4.08
N ASN A 23 5.06 -18.37 4.43
CA ASN A 23 5.13 -17.94 5.83
C ASN A 23 3.76 -18.04 6.53
N PHE A 24 2.68 -17.56 5.91
CA PHE A 24 1.35 -17.65 6.50
C PHE A 24 0.93 -19.11 6.72
N VAL A 25 1.18 -19.98 5.74
CA VAL A 25 0.90 -21.42 5.83
C VAL A 25 1.73 -22.07 6.92
N LYS A 26 3.01 -21.74 7.03
CA LYS A 26 3.90 -22.23 8.10
C LYS A 26 3.33 -21.90 9.47
N LEU A 27 3.07 -20.63 9.73
CA LEU A 27 2.55 -20.16 11.02
C LEU A 27 1.17 -20.77 11.35
N ALA A 28 0.30 -20.93 10.34
CA ALA A 28 -0.98 -21.59 10.52
C ALA A 28 -0.84 -23.07 10.92
N ARG A 29 0.11 -23.81 10.30
CA ARG A 29 0.39 -25.21 10.63
C ARG A 29 1.01 -25.38 12.03
N GLU A 30 1.78 -24.40 12.48
CA GLU A 30 2.38 -24.37 13.81
C GLU A 30 1.39 -23.95 14.91
N GLY A 31 0.12 -23.64 14.55
CA GLY A 31 -0.89 -23.14 15.51
C GLY A 31 -0.58 -21.75 16.06
N TYR A 32 0.28 -21.00 15.34
CA TYR A 32 0.70 -19.67 15.79
C TYR A 32 -0.46 -18.71 15.97
N TYR A 33 -1.48 -18.80 15.12
CA TYR A 33 -2.66 -17.94 15.14
C TYR A 33 -3.75 -18.38 16.12
N ASP A 34 -3.64 -19.58 16.70
CA ASP A 34 -4.66 -20.11 17.59
C ASP A 34 -4.82 -19.26 18.84
N GLY A 35 -6.05 -18.82 19.11
CA GLY A 35 -6.38 -17.94 20.24
C GLY A 35 -5.99 -16.47 20.07
N THR A 36 -5.45 -16.06 18.92
CA THR A 36 -5.22 -14.65 18.63
C THR A 36 -6.54 -13.92 18.34
N LEU A 37 -6.54 -12.60 18.53
CA LEU A 37 -7.69 -11.74 18.33
C LEU A 37 -7.55 -10.94 17.04
N PHE A 38 -8.68 -10.57 16.43
CA PHE A 38 -8.74 -9.38 15.58
C PHE A 38 -8.70 -8.15 16.50
N HIS A 39 -7.50 -7.69 16.80
CA HIS A 39 -7.21 -6.67 17.82
C HIS A 39 -7.45 -5.24 17.34
N ARG A 40 -7.60 -5.02 16.03
CA ARG A 40 -7.86 -3.72 15.44
C ARG A 40 -8.96 -3.83 14.38
N VAL A 41 -10.04 -3.12 14.60
CA VAL A 41 -11.20 -3.08 13.70
C VAL A 41 -11.50 -1.63 13.37
N ILE A 42 -11.44 -1.29 12.09
CA ILE A 42 -11.79 0.05 11.61
C ILE A 42 -12.95 -0.09 10.63
N LYS A 43 -14.06 0.56 10.97
CA LYS A 43 -15.25 0.59 10.12
C LYS A 43 -14.87 1.10 8.72
N ASP A 44 -15.47 0.48 7.70
CA ASP A 44 -15.29 0.82 6.29
C ASP A 44 -13.83 0.76 5.80
N PHE A 45 -12.95 0.08 6.54
CA PHE A 45 -11.56 -0.11 6.18
C PHE A 45 -11.12 -1.58 6.30
N MET A 46 -10.89 -2.11 7.51
CA MET A 46 -10.34 -3.47 7.67
C MET A 46 -10.52 -4.03 9.08
N ILE A 47 -10.30 -5.34 9.20
CA ILE A 47 -10.05 -6.02 10.47
C ILE A 47 -8.62 -6.59 10.46
N GLN A 48 -7.86 -6.39 11.53
CA GLN A 48 -6.44 -6.79 11.65
C GLN A 48 -6.25 -7.77 12.80
N GLY A 49 -5.51 -8.83 12.53
CA GLY A 49 -5.13 -9.87 13.48
C GLY A 49 -3.69 -10.33 13.33
N GLY A 50 -3.35 -11.46 13.97
CA GLY A 50 -2.02 -12.09 13.86
C GLY A 50 -0.98 -11.57 14.83
N ASP A 51 -1.38 -10.77 15.83
CA ASP A 51 -0.52 -10.39 16.96
C ASP A 51 -0.53 -11.49 18.01
N PRO A 52 0.62 -12.16 18.31
CA PRO A 52 0.68 -13.22 19.32
C PRO A 52 0.38 -12.72 20.74
N ASP A 53 0.66 -11.45 21.03
CA ASP A 53 0.39 -10.83 22.33
C ASP A 53 -1.10 -10.63 22.60
N SER A 54 -1.94 -10.85 21.60
CA SER A 54 -3.39 -10.78 21.74
C SER A 54 -3.99 -12.04 22.39
N LYS A 55 -3.24 -13.15 22.47
CA LYS A 55 -3.71 -14.38 23.11
C LYS A 55 -4.00 -14.15 24.59
N GLY A 56 -5.28 -14.30 24.98
CA GLY A 56 -5.69 -14.10 26.37
C GLY A 56 -5.46 -12.67 26.89
N ALA A 57 -5.30 -11.70 26.01
CA ALA A 57 -5.04 -10.31 26.41
C ALA A 57 -6.21 -9.72 27.18
N PRO A 58 -5.95 -9.07 28.34
CA PRO A 58 -7.00 -8.36 29.07
C PRO A 58 -7.49 -7.14 28.29
N ALA A 59 -8.70 -6.71 28.58
CA ALA A 59 -9.25 -5.49 27.98
C ALA A 59 -8.36 -4.28 28.29
N GLY A 60 -8.13 -3.44 27.27
CA GLY A 60 -7.27 -2.26 27.36
C GLY A 60 -5.77 -2.50 27.16
N LYS A 61 -5.31 -3.75 26.99
CA LYS A 61 -3.93 -4.00 26.60
C LYS A 61 -3.65 -3.42 25.22
N GLN A 62 -2.57 -2.67 25.09
CA GLN A 62 -2.09 -2.19 23.79
C GLN A 62 -1.56 -3.37 22.97
N LEU A 63 -2.08 -3.53 21.75
CA LEU A 63 -1.75 -4.60 20.82
C LEU A 63 -1.32 -4.01 19.48
N GLY A 64 -0.80 -4.86 18.59
CA GLY A 64 -0.44 -4.47 17.22
C GLY A 64 1.06 -4.28 17.01
N ILE A 65 1.88 -4.56 18.04
CA ILE A 65 3.36 -4.51 17.96
C ILE A 65 4.02 -5.88 18.05
N GLY A 66 3.27 -6.91 18.46
CA GLY A 66 3.80 -8.28 18.60
C GLY A 66 3.99 -8.96 17.24
N GLY A 67 4.90 -9.92 17.20
CA GLY A 67 5.21 -10.71 16.01
C GLY A 67 6.42 -11.62 16.24
N PRO A 68 6.79 -12.43 15.24
CA PRO A 68 8.06 -13.16 15.25
C PRO A 68 9.23 -12.19 15.04
N ASP A 69 10.45 -12.66 15.35
CA ASP A 69 11.70 -11.86 15.27
C ASP A 69 12.17 -11.60 13.83
N TYR A 70 11.28 -11.64 12.87
CA TYR A 70 11.59 -11.39 11.47
C TYR A 70 10.48 -10.62 10.75
N THR A 71 10.86 -10.02 9.64
CA THR A 71 9.96 -9.36 8.68
C THR A 71 10.08 -10.03 7.31
N ILE A 72 9.07 -9.87 6.46
CA ILE A 72 9.03 -10.45 5.12
C ILE A 72 9.31 -9.36 4.10
N GLU A 73 10.12 -9.67 3.10
CA GLU A 73 10.39 -8.77 1.99
C GLU A 73 9.11 -8.43 1.21
N ALA A 74 9.04 -7.22 0.70
CA ALA A 74 7.86 -6.75 -0.01
C ALA A 74 7.65 -7.54 -1.32
N GLU A 75 6.45 -8.09 -1.52
CA GLU A 75 6.01 -8.74 -2.76
C GLU A 75 4.83 -7.94 -3.38
N ILE A 76 4.98 -6.62 -3.48
CA ILE A 76 3.94 -5.73 -3.98
C ILE A 76 3.78 -5.90 -5.49
N LYS A 77 2.59 -6.29 -5.93
CA LYS A 77 2.24 -6.50 -7.34
C LYS A 77 1.10 -5.55 -7.72
N PRO A 78 1.18 -4.83 -8.84
CA PRO A 78 0.11 -3.93 -9.28
C PRO A 78 -1.25 -4.63 -9.49
N THR A 79 -1.22 -5.91 -9.86
CA THR A 79 -2.42 -6.75 -10.07
C THR A 79 -3.05 -7.25 -8.77
N LEU A 80 -2.32 -7.21 -7.63
CA LEU A 80 -2.78 -7.68 -6.33
C LEU A 80 -3.08 -6.48 -5.42
N PHE A 81 -4.19 -5.84 -5.62
CA PHE A 81 -4.59 -4.64 -4.87
C PHE A 81 -5.62 -4.96 -3.78
N HIS A 82 -5.83 -4.00 -2.88
CA HIS A 82 -6.63 -4.14 -1.67
C HIS A 82 -8.14 -4.04 -1.93
N LYS A 83 -8.68 -4.93 -2.75
CA LYS A 83 -10.13 -5.04 -2.91
C LYS A 83 -10.80 -5.62 -1.68
N ARG A 84 -12.11 -5.43 -1.54
CA ARG A 84 -12.91 -6.03 -0.45
C ARG A 84 -12.69 -7.54 -0.38
N GLY A 85 -12.40 -8.04 0.82
CA GLY A 85 -12.07 -9.44 1.08
C GLY A 85 -10.59 -9.79 0.86
N ALA A 86 -9.75 -8.88 0.41
CA ALA A 86 -8.31 -9.15 0.29
C ALA A 86 -7.70 -9.41 1.67
N LEU A 87 -6.94 -10.52 1.76
CA LEU A 87 -6.05 -10.81 2.89
C LEU A 87 -4.69 -10.21 2.58
N ALA A 88 -4.25 -9.26 3.37
CA ALA A 88 -3.01 -8.53 3.15
C ALA A 88 -2.13 -8.54 4.40
N ALA A 89 -0.80 -8.58 4.21
CA ALA A 89 0.15 -8.48 5.30
C ALA A 89 0.20 -7.04 5.85
N ALA A 90 0.21 -6.90 7.17
CA ALA A 90 0.41 -5.62 7.81
C ALA A 90 1.87 -5.17 7.70
N ARG A 91 2.10 -3.86 7.64
CA ARG A 91 3.44 -3.27 7.67
C ARG A 91 3.43 -1.92 8.38
N GLN A 92 4.60 -1.51 8.84
CA GLN A 92 4.81 -0.15 9.34
C GLN A 92 4.85 0.87 8.20
N GLY A 93 4.63 2.14 8.53
CA GLY A 93 4.71 3.25 7.58
C GLY A 93 6.11 3.42 6.99
N GLU A 94 6.19 4.03 5.81
CA GLU A 94 7.44 4.16 5.05
C GLU A 94 8.49 5.04 5.75
N GLU A 95 8.07 5.91 6.68
CA GLU A 95 8.96 6.74 7.49
C GLU A 95 9.92 5.91 8.37
N VAL A 96 9.44 4.77 8.87
CA VAL A 96 10.23 3.86 9.74
C VAL A 96 10.56 2.54 9.04
N ASN A 97 9.99 2.28 7.87
CA ASN A 97 10.15 1.06 7.08
C ASN A 97 10.24 1.38 5.58
N PRO A 98 11.32 2.04 5.14
CA PRO A 98 11.49 2.45 3.74
C PRO A 98 11.56 1.27 2.77
N GLU A 99 11.98 0.08 3.22
CA GLU A 99 12.00 -1.15 2.43
C GLU A 99 10.62 -1.79 2.27
N ARG A 100 9.58 -1.24 2.92
CA ARG A 100 8.20 -1.72 2.89
C ARG A 100 8.06 -3.17 3.32
N ARG A 101 8.94 -3.65 4.19
CA ARG A 101 8.90 -5.03 4.70
C ARG A 101 7.61 -5.25 5.50
N SER A 102 7.03 -6.43 5.35
CA SER A 102 5.81 -6.81 6.06
C SER A 102 6.10 -7.39 7.44
N SER A 103 5.16 -7.27 8.37
CA SER A 103 5.17 -8.03 9.62
C SER A 103 5.28 -9.52 9.34
N GLY A 104 6.03 -10.23 10.15
CA GLY A 104 6.17 -11.68 10.05
C GLY A 104 4.88 -12.46 10.34
N SER A 105 3.90 -11.86 11.04
CA SER A 105 2.65 -12.55 11.38
C SER A 105 1.38 -11.74 11.25
N GLN A 106 1.43 -10.43 11.39
CA GLN A 106 0.21 -9.62 11.38
C GLN A 106 -0.34 -9.44 9.96
N PHE A 107 -1.64 -9.57 9.84
CA PHE A 107 -2.39 -9.44 8.59
C PHE A 107 -3.69 -8.68 8.84
N TYR A 108 -4.30 -8.23 7.77
CA TYR A 108 -5.64 -7.65 7.81
C TYR A 108 -6.50 -8.15 6.65
N ILE A 109 -7.81 -8.13 6.88
CA ILE A 109 -8.80 -8.42 5.85
C ILE A 109 -9.50 -7.11 5.53
N VAL A 110 -9.49 -6.74 4.26
CA VAL A 110 -10.08 -5.51 3.77
C VAL A 110 -11.60 -5.61 3.80
N TRP A 111 -12.26 -4.67 4.45
CA TRP A 111 -13.70 -4.44 4.34
C TRP A 111 -14.00 -3.42 3.26
N GLY A 112 -13.33 -2.26 3.34
CA GLY A 112 -13.41 -1.18 2.39
C GLY A 112 -14.78 -0.49 2.33
N GLN A 113 -14.88 0.48 1.45
CA GLN A 113 -16.11 1.19 1.11
C GLN A 113 -16.53 0.81 -0.31
N VAL A 114 -17.81 0.97 -0.61
CA VAL A 114 -18.31 0.89 -1.98
C VAL A 114 -18.34 2.30 -2.55
N TYR A 115 -17.70 2.50 -3.68
CA TYR A 115 -17.63 3.79 -4.36
C TYR A 115 -18.50 3.79 -5.61
N ASN A 116 -19.15 4.91 -5.89
CA ASN A 116 -19.82 5.10 -7.16
C ASN A 116 -18.83 5.50 -8.25
N HIS A 117 -19.23 5.34 -9.51
CA HIS A 117 -18.37 5.62 -10.67
C HIS A 117 -17.75 7.04 -10.63
N GLY A 118 -18.51 8.05 -10.22
CA GLY A 118 -17.99 9.42 -10.12
C GLY A 118 -16.86 9.57 -9.10
N GLN A 119 -16.98 8.91 -7.95
CA GLN A 119 -15.92 8.87 -6.93
C GLN A 119 -14.68 8.14 -7.43
N ILE A 120 -14.85 7.02 -8.13
CA ILE A 120 -13.73 6.27 -8.72
C ILE A 120 -12.98 7.13 -9.74
N MET A 121 -13.70 7.84 -10.60
CA MET A 121 -13.09 8.76 -11.56
C MET A 121 -12.33 9.92 -10.89
N GLN A 122 -12.85 10.44 -9.77
CA GLN A 122 -12.12 11.44 -8.97
C GLN A 122 -10.82 10.90 -8.39
N PHE A 123 -10.84 9.68 -7.83
CA PHE A 123 -9.63 9.03 -7.33
C PHE A 123 -8.61 8.78 -8.44
N ALA A 124 -9.05 8.28 -9.59
CA ALA A 124 -8.18 8.06 -10.75
C ALA A 124 -7.48 9.36 -11.18
N LYS A 125 -8.23 10.46 -11.26
CA LYS A 125 -7.69 11.79 -11.57
C LYS A 125 -6.71 12.29 -10.50
N GLN A 126 -7.03 12.08 -9.23
CA GLN A 126 -6.14 12.47 -8.13
C GLN A 126 -4.83 11.68 -8.17
N MET A 127 -4.90 10.37 -8.42
CA MET A 127 -3.72 9.53 -8.58
C MET A 127 -2.85 9.97 -9.76
N GLU A 128 -3.46 10.28 -10.91
CA GLU A 128 -2.76 10.80 -12.09
C GLU A 128 -2.03 12.11 -11.77
N MET A 129 -2.70 13.04 -11.09
CA MET A 129 -2.08 14.31 -10.67
C MET A 129 -0.91 14.08 -9.69
N GLN A 130 -1.04 13.15 -8.75
CA GLN A 130 0.02 12.82 -7.81
C GLN A 130 1.23 12.19 -8.53
N GLN A 131 1.00 11.27 -9.46
CA GLN A 131 2.05 10.67 -10.28
C GLN A 131 2.78 11.73 -11.12
N MET A 132 2.03 12.66 -11.71
CA MET A 132 2.58 13.77 -12.49
C MET A 132 3.45 14.68 -11.62
N GLN A 133 3.00 15.01 -10.41
CA GLN A 133 3.78 15.83 -9.47
C GLN A 133 5.06 15.12 -9.03
N GLN A 134 5.01 13.81 -8.78
CA GLN A 134 6.19 13.02 -8.43
C GLN A 134 7.20 12.96 -9.58
N ALA A 135 6.73 12.70 -10.80
CA ALA A 135 7.59 12.69 -11.99
C ALA A 135 8.23 14.07 -12.24
N PHE A 136 7.46 15.15 -12.13
CA PHE A 136 7.98 16.52 -12.25
C PHE A 136 9.05 16.81 -11.18
N ASN A 137 8.80 16.47 -9.92
CA ASN A 137 9.75 16.69 -8.84
C ASN A 137 11.05 15.91 -9.06
N ALA A 138 10.96 14.65 -9.54
CA ALA A 138 12.13 13.85 -9.86
C ALA A 138 12.97 14.47 -10.99
N LEU A 139 12.32 14.94 -12.06
CA LEU A 139 12.97 15.65 -13.14
C LEU A 139 13.58 16.97 -12.68
N ALA A 140 12.87 17.75 -11.86
CA ALA A 140 13.37 19.01 -11.30
C ALA A 140 14.61 18.79 -10.42
N MET A 141 14.68 17.68 -9.68
CA MET A 141 15.88 17.31 -8.92
C MET A 141 17.07 16.99 -9.84
N GLN A 142 16.85 16.31 -10.96
CA GLN A 142 17.92 16.03 -11.94
C GLN A 142 18.44 17.32 -12.60
N HIS A 143 17.60 18.33 -12.78
CA HIS A 143 17.93 19.64 -13.36
C HIS A 143 18.21 20.72 -12.29
N HIS A 144 18.50 20.32 -11.05
CA HIS A 144 18.63 21.26 -9.93
C HIS A 144 19.68 22.34 -10.20
N GLU A 145 20.85 21.98 -10.72
CA GLU A 145 21.94 22.92 -11.00
C GLU A 145 21.55 23.96 -12.07
N GLU A 146 20.89 23.51 -13.14
CA GLU A 146 20.39 24.38 -14.20
C GLU A 146 19.32 25.36 -13.69
N ILE A 147 18.38 24.86 -12.88
CA ILE A 147 17.37 25.71 -12.22
C ILE A 147 18.02 26.76 -11.34
N MET A 148 19.03 26.37 -10.54
CA MET A 148 19.75 27.30 -9.66
C MET A 148 20.57 28.32 -10.43
N GLN A 149 21.15 27.94 -11.59
CA GLN A 149 21.90 28.88 -12.46
C GLN A 149 20.93 29.91 -13.07
N LEU A 150 19.80 29.47 -13.64
CA LEU A 150 18.80 30.39 -14.21
C LEU A 150 18.24 31.38 -13.17
N ARG A 151 18.09 30.93 -11.91
CA ARG A 151 17.68 31.80 -10.79
C ARG A 151 18.75 32.83 -10.44
N ARG A 152 20.03 32.45 -10.38
CA ARG A 152 21.17 33.37 -10.13
C ARG A 152 21.25 34.43 -11.22
N ASP A 153 21.08 34.02 -12.47
CA ASP A 153 21.17 34.92 -13.63
C ASP A 153 19.87 35.74 -13.80
N ARG A 154 18.88 35.58 -12.93
CA ARG A 154 17.57 36.21 -13.00
C ARG A 154 16.87 36.01 -14.34
N ASN A 155 17.20 34.91 -15.04
CA ASN A 155 16.62 34.55 -16.34
C ASN A 155 15.24 33.90 -16.14
N ARG A 156 14.21 34.73 -15.99
CA ARG A 156 12.82 34.26 -15.77
C ARG A 156 12.27 33.52 -16.98
N ALA A 157 12.61 33.95 -18.19
CA ALA A 157 12.13 33.31 -19.42
C ALA A 157 12.70 31.89 -19.55
N GLY A 158 14.02 31.72 -19.38
CA GLY A 158 14.63 30.40 -19.40
C GLY A 158 14.15 29.49 -18.29
N LEU A 159 13.86 30.02 -17.10
CA LEU A 159 13.28 29.22 -16.00
C LEU A 159 11.89 28.73 -16.36
N GLN A 160 11.06 29.57 -16.96
CA GLN A 160 9.71 29.16 -17.39
C GLN A 160 9.77 28.11 -18.50
N GLU A 161 10.63 28.31 -19.51
CA GLU A 161 10.83 27.34 -20.58
C GLU A 161 11.28 25.98 -20.08
N LEU A 162 12.22 25.95 -19.12
CA LEU A 162 12.67 24.70 -18.48
C LEU A 162 11.52 24.03 -17.69
N GLN A 163 10.75 24.81 -16.94
CA GLN A 163 9.60 24.28 -16.20
C GLN A 163 8.55 23.67 -17.13
N ASP A 164 8.21 24.34 -18.23
CA ASP A 164 7.28 23.85 -19.23
C ASP A 164 7.79 22.57 -19.90
N LYS A 165 9.09 22.50 -20.19
CA LYS A 165 9.73 21.28 -20.72
C LYS A 165 9.61 20.13 -19.74
N LEU A 166 10.00 20.33 -18.47
CA LEU A 166 9.94 19.30 -17.45
C LEU A 166 8.48 18.83 -17.17
N ALA A 167 7.51 19.74 -17.22
CA ALA A 167 6.11 19.40 -17.08
C ALA A 167 5.61 18.51 -18.25
N ASN A 168 6.02 18.81 -19.49
CA ASN A 168 5.71 17.99 -20.66
C ASN A 168 6.37 16.61 -20.58
N GLU A 169 7.63 16.54 -20.16
CA GLU A 169 8.34 15.26 -19.97
C GLU A 169 7.69 14.42 -18.88
N ALA A 170 7.33 15.01 -17.74
CA ALA A 170 6.60 14.33 -16.66
C ALA A 170 5.27 13.75 -17.17
N GLN A 171 4.53 14.53 -17.96
CA GLN A 171 3.26 14.07 -18.56
C GLN A 171 3.48 12.89 -19.51
N GLN A 172 4.53 12.91 -20.32
CA GLN A 172 4.85 11.81 -21.23
C GLN A 172 5.26 10.55 -20.46
N GLN A 173 6.08 10.67 -19.42
CA GLN A 173 6.47 9.55 -18.57
C GLN A 173 5.26 8.90 -17.87
N VAL A 174 4.37 9.71 -17.32
CA VAL A 174 3.16 9.22 -16.65
C VAL A 174 2.24 8.51 -17.64
N LYS A 175 2.05 9.06 -18.85
CA LYS A 175 1.26 8.40 -19.90
C LYS A 175 1.88 7.09 -20.37
N ALA A 176 3.20 7.02 -20.51
CA ALA A 176 3.92 5.81 -20.93
C ALA A 176 3.84 4.68 -19.88
N ASN A 177 3.84 5.03 -18.61
CA ASN A 177 3.75 4.08 -17.49
C ASN A 177 2.33 3.63 -17.16
N GLY A 178 1.32 4.16 -17.85
CA GLY A 178 -0.10 3.98 -17.53
C GLY A 178 -0.56 4.92 -16.41
N THR A 179 -1.64 5.64 -16.64
CA THR A 179 -2.15 6.66 -15.72
C THR A 179 -3.27 6.12 -14.85
N GLY A 180 -3.23 6.42 -13.57
CA GLY A 180 -4.33 6.20 -12.66
C GLY A 180 -4.68 4.73 -12.42
N MET A 181 -5.95 4.45 -12.18
CA MET A 181 -6.46 3.09 -11.97
C MET A 181 -6.62 2.36 -13.32
N THR A 182 -6.24 1.08 -13.35
CA THR A 182 -6.51 0.22 -14.52
C THR A 182 -8.03 0.00 -14.69
N ALA A 183 -8.46 -0.38 -15.90
CA ALA A 183 -9.87 -0.72 -16.15
C ALA A 183 -10.37 -1.80 -15.19
N GLU A 184 -9.57 -2.84 -14.95
CA GLU A 184 -9.88 -3.91 -14.00
C GLU A 184 -10.01 -3.37 -12.55
N GLN A 185 -9.15 -2.45 -12.14
CA GLN A 185 -9.28 -1.79 -10.84
C GLN A 185 -10.56 -0.96 -10.73
N GLN A 186 -10.96 -0.27 -11.80
CA GLN A 186 -12.20 0.51 -11.83
C GLN A 186 -13.46 -0.34 -11.75
N GLU A 187 -13.42 -1.57 -12.28
CA GLU A 187 -14.56 -2.50 -12.21
C GLU A 187 -14.76 -3.13 -10.82
N ILE A 188 -13.72 -3.14 -9.99
CA ILE A 188 -13.73 -3.84 -8.69
C ILE A 188 -14.06 -2.90 -7.52
N TYR A 189 -13.85 -1.61 -7.67
CA TYR A 189 -14.20 -0.59 -6.67
C TYR A 189 -15.61 -0.05 -6.88
#